data_8842f67bfab9b7ed20af390cd409ad69
#
_entry.id   8842f67bfab9b7ed20af390cd409ad69
#
_cell.length_a   1.000
_cell.length_b   1.000
_cell.length_c   1.000
_cell.angle_alpha   90.00
_cell.angle_beta   90.00
_cell.angle_gamma   90.00
#
_symmetry.space_group_name_H-M   'P 1'
#
loop_
_entity.id
_entity.type
_entity.pdbx_description
1 polymer ?
#
loop_
_entity_poly.entity_id
_entity_poly.type
_entity_poly.pdbx_seq_one_letter_code
_entity_poly.pdbx_strand_id
1 'polypeptide(L)'
;MKKIIILSLCFMLSDFCAPAFAQETLSLQECREMALKYNKEMAASIKQTESTHYTAKSYKGNFFPNFTASGTGLYSNADGSYGIAGGNLPTFLPDATGQLIPNGGFAYFPGINLDYKIGWVYMGGIQLEQPLYMGGKITAAYKMSVLGKQMAQMNETLTATEVILKTDQAYALVVKAKEMKVVADAYHTVLTELKKNVESAYKHGLKPQNDVLKVQVRLNESELAVRKAENAFRLATMNLCHLIGKPLTADIHVSGNFPEIEQGLEIQVLDITARPEYTILDKQVAIAKQQVKQNRSELLPKIGIKGSYDYVHGLELNDKNFLDNASFSVLLNVSIPLFHFGERSNKVRAAKAKLEQTRLQQQSLNEQMLLELTRAANNLDEAKLESELADRSLQQAEENRRVSKSQYEVGLETLSDHLEGQALWQQAYETKVNAHFQLYLNYVAYLKAAGILYNKINL
;
A
#
# COMPACT_ATOMS: atom_id res chain seq x y z
N MET A 1 4.84 53.12 42.84
CA MET A 1 4.45 51.72 42.98
C MET A 1 2.94 51.43 42.81
N LYS A 2 2.10 52.37 42.36
CA LYS A 2 0.63 52.16 42.14
C LYS A 2 0.20 52.05 40.65
N LYS A 3 1.11 52.20 39.68
CA LYS A 3 0.80 52.12 38.25
C LYS A 3 1.20 50.77 37.58
N ILE A 4 1.87 49.85 38.28
CA ILE A 4 2.30 48.56 37.73
C ILE A 4 1.31 47.44 38.07
N ILE A 5 0.41 47.63 39.03
CA ILE A 5 -0.58 46.61 39.44
C ILE A 5 -1.82 46.62 38.56
N ILE A 6 -2.14 47.70 37.86
CA ILE A 6 -3.31 47.77 36.95
C ILE A 6 -3.04 47.14 35.58
N LEU A 7 -1.78 47.07 35.15
CA LEU A 7 -1.41 46.47 33.87
C LEU A 7 -1.31 44.92 33.92
N SER A 8 -1.16 44.34 35.13
CA SER A 8 -1.13 42.89 35.33
C SER A 8 -2.50 42.24 35.46
N LEU A 9 -3.56 43.02 35.72
CA LEU A 9 -4.93 42.48 35.89
C LEU A 9 -5.71 42.45 34.60
N CYS A 10 -5.30 43.20 33.56
CA CYS A 10 -5.91 43.14 32.24
C CYS A 10 -5.41 42.01 31.33
N PHE A 11 -4.32 41.31 31.71
CA PHE A 11 -3.74 40.22 30.92
C PHE A 11 -4.23 38.80 31.31
N MET A 12 -5.05 38.70 32.36
CA MET A 12 -5.61 37.42 32.84
C MET A 12 -7.09 37.20 32.44
N LEU A 13 -7.70 38.06 31.60
CA LEU A 13 -9.09 37.93 31.20
C LEU A 13 -9.30 37.68 29.68
N SER A 14 -8.24 37.37 28.93
CA SER A 14 -8.35 37.19 27.46
C SER A 14 -8.25 35.75 26.96
N ASP A 15 -8.20 34.73 27.82
CA ASP A 15 -8.05 33.33 27.35
C ASP A 15 -9.16 32.38 27.80
N PHE A 16 -10.41 32.86 27.90
CA PHE A 16 -11.54 31.95 28.04
C PHE A 16 -12.55 32.15 26.90
N CYS A 17 -12.06 32.24 25.66
CA CYS A 17 -12.86 31.96 24.50
C CYS A 17 -12.78 30.42 24.28
N ALA A 18 -13.59 29.67 25.04
CA ALA A 18 -13.85 28.30 24.67
C ALA A 18 -14.29 28.31 23.19
N PRO A 19 -13.64 27.57 22.29
CA PRO A 19 -14.17 27.44 20.95
C PRO A 19 -15.58 26.88 21.12
N ALA A 20 -16.60 27.65 20.79
CA ALA A 20 -17.91 27.11 20.54
C ALA A 20 -17.64 26.01 19.49
N PHE A 21 -17.82 24.73 19.88
CA PHE A 21 -17.82 23.62 18.94
C PHE A 21 -19.01 23.89 18.00
N ALA A 22 -18.75 24.66 16.94
CA ALA A 22 -19.65 24.71 15.81
C ALA A 22 -19.75 23.25 15.36
N GLN A 23 -20.93 22.68 15.43
CA GLN A 23 -21.23 21.34 14.92
C GLN A 23 -20.82 21.34 13.44
N GLU A 24 -19.65 20.78 13.15
CA GLU A 24 -19.04 20.76 11.84
C GLU A 24 -19.79 19.72 10.98
N THR A 25 -20.64 20.21 10.10
CA THR A 25 -21.35 19.34 9.15
C THR A 25 -20.39 19.03 8.01
N LEU A 26 -19.90 17.81 7.96
CA LEU A 26 -18.96 17.35 6.93
C LEU A 26 -19.71 16.96 5.66
N SER A 27 -19.25 17.50 4.54
CA SER A 27 -19.63 17.02 3.21
C SER A 27 -18.84 15.75 2.84
N LEU A 28 -19.33 15.01 1.85
CA LEU A 28 -18.61 13.85 1.33
C LEU A 28 -17.23 14.23 0.79
N GLN A 29 -17.13 15.36 0.08
CA GLN A 29 -15.87 15.82 -0.50
C GLN A 29 -14.82 16.13 0.58
N GLU A 30 -15.19 16.82 1.64
CA GLU A 30 -14.31 17.05 2.79
C GLU A 30 -13.86 15.75 3.46
N CYS A 31 -14.77 14.77 3.61
CA CYS A 31 -14.42 13.45 4.13
C CYS A 31 -13.39 12.73 3.26
N ARG A 32 -13.51 12.80 1.92
CA ARG A 32 -12.55 12.22 0.97
C ARG A 32 -11.18 12.89 1.07
N GLU A 33 -11.13 14.21 1.12
CA GLU A 33 -9.87 14.97 1.28
C GLU A 33 -9.18 14.66 2.60
N MET A 34 -9.95 14.60 3.69
CA MET A 34 -9.41 14.21 5.00
C MET A 34 -8.91 12.78 5.00
N ALA A 35 -9.64 11.85 4.39
CA ALA A 35 -9.22 10.45 4.29
C ALA A 35 -7.91 10.32 3.49
N LEU A 36 -7.80 10.95 2.32
CA LEU A 36 -6.56 10.94 1.54
C LEU A 36 -5.37 11.54 2.30
N LYS A 37 -5.59 12.55 3.14
CA LYS A 37 -4.56 13.24 3.90
C LYS A 37 -4.12 12.50 5.17
N TYR A 38 -5.07 11.91 5.90
CA TYR A 38 -4.83 11.41 7.26
C TYR A 38 -4.95 9.89 7.38
N ASN A 39 -5.42 9.17 6.37
CA ASN A 39 -5.53 7.73 6.40
C ASN A 39 -4.15 7.06 6.42
N LYS A 40 -3.96 6.10 7.34
CA LYS A 40 -2.68 5.42 7.53
C LYS A 40 -2.31 4.49 6.36
N GLU A 41 -3.29 3.89 5.67
CA GLU A 41 -3.05 3.06 4.48
C GLU A 41 -2.49 3.93 3.35
N MET A 42 -3.05 5.12 3.15
CA MET A 42 -2.56 6.08 2.16
C MET A 42 -1.13 6.55 2.50
N ALA A 43 -0.88 6.93 3.75
CA ALA A 43 0.45 7.33 4.21
C ALA A 43 1.50 6.22 4.01
N ALA A 44 1.14 4.97 4.28
CA ALA A 44 2.01 3.81 4.06
C ALA A 44 2.31 3.59 2.56
N SER A 45 1.32 3.76 1.68
CA SER A 45 1.49 3.64 0.23
C SER A 45 2.42 4.71 -0.35
N ILE A 46 2.31 5.97 0.12
CA ILE A 46 3.24 7.06 -0.24
C ILE A 46 4.67 6.70 0.18
N LYS A 47 4.87 6.15 1.38
CA LYS A 47 6.20 5.71 1.84
C LYS A 47 6.75 4.53 1.04
N GLN A 48 5.89 3.63 0.58
CA GLN A 48 6.28 2.56 -0.34
C GLN A 48 6.77 3.12 -1.68
N THR A 49 6.09 4.10 -2.24
CA THR A 49 6.52 4.80 -3.48
C THR A 49 7.86 5.49 -3.29
N GLU A 50 8.05 6.17 -2.15
CA GLU A 50 9.33 6.79 -1.79
C GLU A 50 10.46 5.75 -1.67
N SER A 51 10.22 4.62 -1.02
CA SER A 51 11.18 3.51 -0.90
C SER A 51 11.61 2.97 -2.27
N THR A 52 10.65 2.72 -3.16
CA THR A 52 10.96 2.23 -4.52
C THR A 52 11.68 3.26 -5.38
N HIS A 53 11.42 4.56 -5.13
CA HIS A 53 12.17 5.64 -5.78
C HIS A 53 13.66 5.61 -5.40
N TYR A 54 13.99 5.46 -4.11
CA TYR A 54 15.38 5.32 -3.65
C TYR A 54 16.00 4.01 -4.10
N THR A 55 15.23 2.93 -4.17
CA THR A 55 15.68 1.67 -4.76
C THR A 55 16.10 1.84 -6.22
N ALA A 56 15.31 2.55 -7.03
CA ALA A 56 15.68 2.83 -8.42
C ALA A 56 16.94 3.71 -8.53
N LYS A 57 17.10 4.69 -7.62
CA LYS A 57 18.35 5.49 -7.53
C LYS A 57 19.56 4.63 -7.15
N SER A 58 19.41 3.69 -6.22
CA SER A 58 20.46 2.75 -5.85
C SER A 58 20.92 1.90 -7.04
N TYR A 59 19.97 1.34 -7.81
CA TYR A 59 20.33 0.57 -9.01
C TYR A 59 21.05 1.41 -10.08
N LYS A 60 20.77 2.72 -10.17
CA LYS A 60 21.52 3.64 -11.03
C LYS A 60 22.98 3.77 -10.59
N GLY A 61 23.28 3.67 -9.30
CA GLY A 61 24.62 3.67 -8.75
C GLY A 61 25.53 2.58 -9.33
N ASN A 62 24.96 1.42 -9.72
CA ASN A 62 25.72 0.30 -10.28
C ASN A 62 26.38 0.59 -11.65
N PHE A 63 26.07 1.71 -12.29
CA PHE A 63 26.74 2.17 -13.49
C PHE A 63 28.05 2.94 -13.22
N PHE A 64 28.26 3.37 -11.98
CA PHE A 64 29.41 4.17 -11.56
C PHE A 64 30.45 3.30 -10.84
N PRO A 65 31.70 3.80 -10.72
CA PRO A 65 32.73 3.11 -9.96
C PRO A 65 32.33 2.93 -8.49
N ASN A 66 32.69 1.77 -7.95
CA ASN A 66 32.60 1.51 -6.51
C ASN A 66 33.98 1.70 -5.88
N PHE A 67 34.07 2.53 -4.83
CA PHE A 67 35.27 2.74 -4.04
C PHE A 67 35.11 2.03 -2.70
N THR A 68 36.09 1.18 -2.39
CA THR A 68 36.11 0.46 -1.12
C THR A 68 37.46 0.67 -0.46
N ALA A 69 37.49 1.13 0.79
CA ALA A 69 38.66 1.11 1.64
C ALA A 69 38.61 -0.13 2.53
N SER A 70 39.72 -0.82 2.64
CA SER A 70 39.87 -2.00 3.50
C SER A 70 41.16 -1.94 4.29
N GLY A 71 41.14 -2.49 5.50
CA GLY A 71 42.29 -2.67 6.35
C GLY A 71 42.24 -4.04 7.01
N THR A 72 43.38 -4.75 7.03
CA THR A 72 43.52 -6.05 7.64
C THR A 72 44.77 -6.04 8.51
N GLY A 73 44.68 -6.46 9.75
CA GLY A 73 45.81 -6.72 10.64
C GLY A 73 45.90 -8.23 10.92
N LEU A 74 47.06 -8.81 10.73
CA LEU A 74 47.37 -10.20 11.05
C LEU A 74 48.50 -10.20 12.06
N TYR A 75 48.35 -10.92 13.14
CA TYR A 75 49.46 -11.27 14.03
C TYR A 75 49.74 -12.78 13.91
N SER A 76 51.02 -13.10 13.70
CA SER A 76 51.47 -14.47 13.69
C SER A 76 52.81 -14.58 14.40
N ASN A 77 53.00 -15.58 15.26
CA ASN A 77 54.27 -15.92 15.86
C ASN A 77 55.10 -16.88 15.03
N ALA A 78 54.74 -17.07 13.76
CA ALA A 78 55.50 -17.92 12.87
C ALA A 78 56.85 -17.30 12.48
N ASP A 79 57.91 -18.03 12.77
CA ASP A 79 59.27 -17.74 12.42
C ASP A 79 59.92 -19.01 11.88
N GLY A 80 61.01 -18.84 11.15
CA GLY A 80 61.78 -19.96 10.62
C GLY A 80 63.00 -19.53 9.85
N SER A 81 63.87 -20.45 9.52
CA SER A 81 65.07 -20.20 8.74
C SER A 81 65.13 -21.16 7.54
N TYR A 82 65.52 -20.63 6.40
CA TYR A 82 65.82 -21.39 5.22
C TYR A 82 67.27 -21.14 4.79
N GLY A 83 68.11 -22.18 4.97
CA GLY A 83 69.53 -22.09 4.65
C GLY A 83 69.90 -22.71 3.31
N ILE A 84 70.55 -21.98 2.47
CA ILE A 84 71.26 -22.53 1.31
C ILE A 84 72.69 -22.80 1.76
N ALA A 85 73.08 -24.08 1.81
CA ALA A 85 74.40 -24.49 2.23
C ALA A 85 75.48 -23.86 1.37
N GLY A 86 76.52 -23.34 2.05
CA GLY A 86 77.71 -22.89 1.37
C GLY A 86 78.47 -24.06 0.69
N GLY A 87 79.14 -23.76 -0.35
CA GLY A 87 79.94 -24.76 -1.10
C GLY A 87 80.85 -24.14 -2.13
N ASN A 88 81.69 -24.96 -2.64
CA ASN A 88 82.62 -24.54 -3.71
C ASN A 88 81.87 -24.66 -5.08
N LEU A 89 81.70 -23.54 -5.73
CA LEU A 89 81.13 -23.48 -7.09
C LEU A 89 82.25 -23.46 -8.14
N PRO A 90 82.16 -24.27 -9.20
CA PRO A 90 83.16 -24.22 -10.29
C PRO A 90 83.19 -22.81 -10.91
N THR A 91 84.37 -22.31 -11.15
CA THR A 91 84.60 -21.04 -11.89
C THR A 91 84.75 -21.31 -13.36
N PHE A 92 84.18 -20.39 -14.15
CA PHE A 92 84.21 -20.47 -15.59
C PHE A 92 84.98 -19.22 -16.15
N LEU A 93 85.75 -19.41 -17.17
CA LEU A 93 86.39 -18.30 -17.98
C LEU A 93 85.87 -18.39 -19.39
N PRO A 94 85.71 -17.24 -20.09
CA PRO A 94 85.36 -17.27 -21.46
C PRO A 94 86.60 -17.71 -22.29
N ASP A 95 86.37 -18.60 -23.24
CA ASP A 95 87.37 -18.95 -24.24
C ASP A 95 87.51 -17.88 -25.30
N ALA A 96 88.39 -18.12 -26.32
CA ALA A 96 88.62 -17.18 -27.42
C ALA A 96 87.35 -16.88 -28.29
N THR A 97 86.30 -17.71 -28.13
CA THR A 97 84.97 -17.56 -28.78
C THR A 97 83.89 -16.93 -27.89
N GLY A 98 84.22 -16.62 -26.62
CA GLY A 98 83.30 -16.10 -25.64
C GLY A 98 82.42 -17.17 -24.93
N GLN A 99 82.69 -18.44 -25.16
CA GLN A 99 81.96 -19.52 -24.47
C GLN A 99 82.57 -19.76 -23.08
N LEU A 100 81.74 -19.84 -22.06
CA LEU A 100 82.19 -20.12 -20.68
C LEU A 100 82.58 -21.57 -20.49
N ILE A 101 83.94 -21.80 -20.27
CA ILE A 101 84.52 -23.14 -19.99
C ILE A 101 85.02 -23.21 -18.56
N PRO A 102 84.87 -24.37 -17.87
CA PRO A 102 85.42 -24.57 -16.54
C PRO A 102 86.95 -24.38 -16.55
N ASN A 103 87.44 -23.53 -15.68
CA ASN A 103 88.86 -23.24 -15.57
C ASN A 103 89.60 -24.11 -14.51
N GLY A 104 88.91 -25.08 -13.93
CA GLY A 104 89.42 -25.93 -12.87
C GLY A 104 89.48 -25.28 -11.47
N GLY A 105 89.17 -24.01 -11.40
CA GLY A 105 89.09 -23.25 -10.14
C GLY A 105 87.72 -23.38 -9.45
N PHE A 106 87.67 -23.11 -8.16
CA PHE A 106 86.45 -23.07 -7.40
C PHE A 106 86.37 -21.75 -6.65
N ALA A 107 85.22 -21.08 -6.72
CA ALA A 107 84.88 -19.92 -5.86
C ALA A 107 84.01 -20.44 -4.71
N TYR A 108 84.32 -20.08 -3.50
CA TYR A 108 83.52 -20.43 -2.33
C TYR A 108 82.27 -19.59 -2.28
N PHE A 109 81.11 -20.23 -2.31
CA PHE A 109 79.83 -19.65 -2.03
C PHE A 109 79.56 -19.72 -0.50
N PRO A 110 79.44 -18.62 0.25
CA PRO A 110 79.40 -18.64 1.70
C PRO A 110 78.08 -19.13 2.29
N GLY A 111 77.20 -19.66 1.48
CA GLY A 111 75.84 -20.00 1.92
C GLY A 111 75.01 -18.75 2.31
N ILE A 112 73.76 -18.86 2.26
CA ILE A 112 72.83 -17.79 2.62
C ILE A 112 71.80 -18.36 3.58
N ASN A 113 71.66 -17.80 4.77
CA ASN A 113 70.55 -18.04 5.68
C ASN A 113 69.49 -16.92 5.50
N LEU A 114 68.28 -17.34 5.23
CA LEU A 114 67.11 -16.43 5.17
C LEU A 114 66.26 -16.71 6.39
N ASP A 115 66.37 -15.93 7.44
CA ASP A 115 65.54 -15.99 8.64
C ASP A 115 64.31 -15.09 8.41
N TYR A 116 63.12 -15.70 8.53
CA TYR A 116 61.86 -14.94 8.42
C TYR A 116 61.09 -14.93 9.73
N LYS A 117 60.41 -13.80 10.00
CA LYS A 117 59.52 -13.62 11.12
C LYS A 117 58.32 -12.83 10.67
N ILE A 118 57.12 -13.32 10.99
CA ILE A 118 55.87 -12.69 10.55
C ILE A 118 55.43 -11.60 11.51
N GLY A 119 55.34 -11.76 12.76
CA GLY A 119 54.91 -10.73 13.70
C GLY A 119 53.56 -10.10 13.36
N TRP A 120 53.47 -8.77 13.43
CA TRP A 120 52.32 -8.00 12.96
C TRP A 120 52.48 -7.63 11.48
N VAL A 121 51.48 -8.06 10.67
CA VAL A 121 51.37 -7.65 9.27
C VAL A 121 50.13 -6.78 9.12
N TYR A 122 50.28 -5.59 8.61
CA TYR A 122 49.20 -4.67 8.34
C TYR A 122 49.08 -4.47 6.83
N MET A 123 47.85 -4.62 6.33
CA MET A 123 47.51 -4.34 4.93
C MET A 123 46.36 -3.36 4.92
N GLY A 124 46.50 -2.26 4.20
CA GLY A 124 45.43 -1.29 4.02
C GLY A 124 45.46 -0.73 2.61
N GLY A 125 44.27 -0.49 2.06
CA GLY A 125 44.23 0.03 0.69
C GLY A 125 42.87 0.59 0.29
N ILE A 126 42.86 1.26 -0.84
CA ILE A 126 41.66 1.75 -1.54
C ILE A 126 41.56 1.02 -2.86
N GLN A 127 40.37 0.42 -3.08
CA GLN A 127 40.06 -0.30 -4.31
C GLN A 127 38.94 0.43 -5.05
N LEU A 128 39.11 0.61 -6.35
CA LEU A 128 38.12 1.05 -7.30
C LEU A 128 37.72 -0.12 -8.19
N GLU A 129 36.40 -0.36 -8.31
CA GLU A 129 35.88 -1.37 -9.22
C GLU A 129 34.82 -0.74 -10.13
N GLN A 130 35.07 -0.81 -11.48
CA GLN A 130 34.16 -0.28 -12.49
C GLN A 130 33.77 -1.37 -13.48
N PRO A 131 32.47 -1.78 -13.49
CA PRO A 131 31.97 -2.62 -14.58
C PRO A 131 31.84 -1.79 -15.86
N LEU A 132 32.53 -2.23 -16.93
CA LEU A 132 32.46 -1.61 -18.26
C LEU A 132 31.35 -2.26 -19.10
N TYR A 133 31.29 -3.58 -19.08
CA TYR A 133 30.29 -4.34 -19.80
C TYR A 133 29.89 -5.61 -19.00
N MET A 134 28.64 -5.78 -18.71
CA MET A 134 28.10 -6.89 -17.94
C MET A 134 27.03 -7.67 -18.72
N GLY A 135 27.15 -7.74 -20.06
CA GLY A 135 26.16 -8.40 -20.91
C GLY A 135 24.75 -7.77 -20.86
N GLY A 136 24.63 -6.51 -20.40
CA GLY A 136 23.35 -5.85 -20.20
C GLY A 136 22.66 -6.13 -18.85
N LYS A 137 23.31 -6.85 -17.91
CA LYS A 137 22.75 -7.18 -16.58
C LYS A 137 22.38 -5.94 -15.80
N ILE A 138 23.27 -4.95 -15.67
CA ILE A 138 23.05 -3.71 -14.94
C ILE A 138 21.91 -2.91 -15.56
N THR A 139 21.88 -2.80 -16.89
CA THR A 139 20.84 -2.09 -17.63
C THR A 139 19.47 -2.74 -17.43
N ALA A 140 19.38 -4.08 -17.45
CA ALA A 140 18.14 -4.81 -17.22
C ALA A 140 17.65 -4.63 -15.78
N ALA A 141 18.55 -4.74 -14.79
CA ALA A 141 18.24 -4.55 -13.38
C ALA A 141 17.76 -3.09 -13.10
N TYR A 142 18.44 -2.10 -13.66
CA TYR A 142 18.00 -0.70 -13.56
C TYR A 142 16.62 -0.48 -14.20
N LYS A 143 16.37 -1.02 -15.41
CA LYS A 143 15.05 -0.92 -16.04
C LYS A 143 13.96 -1.60 -15.22
N MET A 144 14.24 -2.75 -14.58
CA MET A 144 13.30 -3.40 -13.67
C MET A 144 13.00 -2.52 -12.45
N SER A 145 13.99 -1.87 -11.86
CA SER A 145 13.78 -0.98 -10.72
C SER A 145 12.96 0.27 -11.08
N VAL A 146 13.16 0.83 -12.27
CA VAL A 146 12.33 1.94 -12.79
C VAL A 146 10.89 1.52 -13.02
N LEU A 147 10.68 0.34 -13.62
CA LEU A 147 9.34 -0.22 -13.79
C LEU A 147 8.68 -0.51 -12.44
N GLY A 148 9.45 -1.02 -11.47
CA GLY A 148 8.98 -1.22 -10.09
C GLY A 148 8.54 0.08 -9.42
N LYS A 149 9.29 1.19 -9.63
CA LYS A 149 8.86 2.52 -9.17
C LYS A 149 7.53 2.94 -9.82
N GLN A 150 7.39 2.76 -11.14
CA GLN A 150 6.13 3.08 -11.84
C GLN A 150 4.96 2.25 -11.33
N MET A 151 5.18 0.96 -11.03
CA MET A 151 4.17 0.12 -10.39
C MET A 151 3.78 0.62 -9.00
N ALA A 152 4.75 1.05 -8.18
CA ALA A 152 4.46 1.61 -6.86
C ALA A 152 3.61 2.88 -6.95
N GLN A 153 3.87 3.75 -7.94
CA GLN A 153 3.04 4.93 -8.21
C GLN A 153 1.60 4.56 -8.59
N MET A 154 1.41 3.53 -9.42
CA MET A 154 0.06 3.05 -9.77
C MET A 154 -0.63 2.37 -8.57
N ASN A 155 0.11 1.65 -7.73
CA ASN A 155 -0.41 1.11 -6.47
C ASN A 155 -0.82 2.21 -5.48
N GLU A 156 -0.11 3.33 -5.46
CA GLU A 156 -0.50 4.51 -4.67
C GLU A 156 -1.84 5.08 -5.16
N THR A 157 -2.03 5.20 -6.48
CA THR A 157 -3.32 5.60 -7.07
C THR A 157 -4.42 4.57 -6.76
N LEU A 158 -4.12 3.27 -6.81
CA LEU A 158 -5.06 2.22 -6.45
C LEU A 158 -5.45 2.31 -4.98
N THR A 159 -4.48 2.50 -4.07
CA THR A 159 -4.74 2.69 -2.63
C THR A 159 -5.60 3.94 -2.39
N ALA A 160 -5.32 5.05 -3.08
CA ALA A 160 -6.16 6.24 -3.01
C ALA A 160 -7.59 5.97 -3.44
N THR A 161 -7.78 5.24 -4.56
CA THR A 161 -9.11 4.81 -5.05
C THR A 161 -9.84 3.95 -4.01
N GLU A 162 -9.15 3.04 -3.35
CA GLU A 162 -9.73 2.18 -2.31
C GLU A 162 -10.08 2.96 -1.03
N VAL A 163 -9.24 3.91 -0.62
CA VAL A 163 -9.51 4.80 0.52
C VAL A 163 -10.75 5.65 0.24
N ILE A 164 -10.88 6.20 -0.96
CA ILE A 164 -12.06 6.95 -1.40
C ILE A 164 -13.30 6.06 -1.36
N LEU A 165 -13.24 4.86 -1.97
CA LEU A 165 -14.34 3.90 -1.96
C LEU A 165 -14.83 3.58 -0.54
N LYS A 166 -13.88 3.24 0.36
CA LYS A 166 -14.19 2.96 1.77
C LYS A 166 -14.81 4.16 2.47
N THR A 167 -14.34 5.37 2.17
CA THR A 167 -14.87 6.62 2.74
C THR A 167 -16.29 6.90 2.26
N ASP A 168 -16.55 6.73 0.96
CA ASP A 168 -17.87 6.87 0.35
C ASP A 168 -18.88 5.89 0.95
N GLN A 169 -18.49 4.63 1.10
CA GLN A 169 -19.30 3.58 1.72
C GLN A 169 -19.61 3.90 3.19
N ALA A 170 -18.60 4.37 3.94
CA ALA A 170 -18.78 4.72 5.35
C ALA A 170 -19.67 5.97 5.51
N TYR A 171 -19.50 6.98 4.65
CA TYR A 171 -20.34 8.16 4.64
C TYR A 171 -21.80 7.81 4.37
N ALA A 172 -22.07 7.05 3.30
CA ALA A 172 -23.41 6.58 2.97
C ALA A 172 -24.02 5.71 4.08
N LEU A 173 -23.20 4.92 4.78
CA LEU A 173 -23.65 4.12 5.93
C LEU A 173 -24.08 5.00 7.11
N VAL A 174 -23.39 6.13 7.36
CA VAL A 174 -23.81 7.10 8.40
C VAL A 174 -25.14 7.73 8.02
N VAL A 175 -25.32 8.14 6.75
CA VAL A 175 -26.60 8.67 6.26
C VAL A 175 -27.72 7.64 6.43
N LYS A 176 -27.50 6.39 5.97
CA LYS A 176 -28.46 5.29 6.15
C LYS A 176 -28.83 5.08 7.61
N ALA A 177 -27.84 5.00 8.50
CA ALA A 177 -28.07 4.75 9.92
C ALA A 177 -28.84 5.90 10.60
N LYS A 178 -28.60 7.16 10.16
CA LYS A 178 -29.35 8.33 10.60
C LYS A 178 -30.83 8.25 10.19
N GLU A 179 -31.08 7.93 8.91
CA GLU A 179 -32.45 7.75 8.39
C GLU A 179 -33.19 6.63 9.11
N MET A 180 -32.51 5.48 9.31
CA MET A 180 -33.09 4.35 10.05
C MET A 180 -33.43 4.70 11.50
N LYS A 181 -32.62 5.55 12.15
CA LYS A 181 -32.94 6.07 13.48
C LYS A 181 -34.19 6.93 13.45
N VAL A 182 -34.31 7.85 12.49
CA VAL A 182 -35.50 8.71 12.33
C VAL A 182 -36.77 7.87 12.18
N VAL A 183 -36.72 6.81 11.36
CA VAL A 183 -37.86 5.91 11.17
C VAL A 183 -38.24 5.17 12.46
N ALA A 184 -37.23 4.62 13.15
CA ALA A 184 -37.44 3.89 14.40
C ALA A 184 -38.07 4.78 15.51
N ASP A 185 -37.54 6.00 15.65
CA ASP A 185 -38.05 6.99 16.60
C ASP A 185 -39.50 7.40 16.26
N ALA A 186 -39.80 7.64 14.97
CA ALA A 186 -41.14 8.00 14.51
C ALA A 186 -42.16 6.87 14.78
N TYR A 187 -41.78 5.61 14.47
CA TYR A 187 -42.65 4.45 14.72
C TYR A 187 -42.88 4.21 16.21
N HIS A 188 -41.85 4.32 17.04
CA HIS A 188 -41.96 4.22 18.50
C HIS A 188 -42.88 5.30 19.06
N THR A 189 -42.80 6.52 18.60
CA THR A 189 -43.68 7.63 19.02
C THR A 189 -45.13 7.34 18.69
N VAL A 190 -45.44 6.87 17.48
CA VAL A 190 -46.81 6.50 17.08
C VAL A 190 -47.37 5.39 17.94
N LEU A 191 -46.58 4.34 18.24
CA LEU A 191 -47.03 3.23 19.10
C LEU A 191 -47.21 3.68 20.55
N THR A 192 -46.42 4.61 21.05
CA THR A 192 -46.59 5.17 22.41
C THR A 192 -47.92 5.93 22.53
N GLU A 193 -48.26 6.74 21.56
CA GLU A 193 -49.54 7.45 21.49
C GLU A 193 -50.72 6.47 21.35
N LEU A 194 -50.58 5.46 20.45
CA LEU A 194 -51.61 4.44 20.25
C LEU A 194 -51.86 3.65 21.53
N LYS A 195 -50.80 3.26 22.24
CA LYS A 195 -50.98 2.56 23.56
C LYS A 195 -51.76 3.41 24.53
N LYS A 196 -51.42 4.70 24.69
CA LYS A 196 -52.15 5.62 25.57
C LYS A 196 -53.65 5.68 25.23
N ASN A 197 -53.97 5.74 23.93
CA ASN A 197 -55.36 5.81 23.47
C ASN A 197 -56.10 4.50 23.70
N VAL A 198 -55.49 3.35 23.40
CA VAL A 198 -56.08 2.02 23.60
C VAL A 198 -56.29 1.70 25.11
N GLU A 199 -55.31 2.06 25.97
CA GLU A 199 -55.44 1.92 27.44
C GLU A 199 -56.57 2.77 28.00
N SER A 200 -56.73 4.00 27.52
CA SER A 200 -57.85 4.86 27.89
C SER A 200 -59.19 4.27 27.45
N ALA A 201 -59.31 3.79 26.24
CA ALA A 201 -60.50 3.12 25.72
C ALA A 201 -60.84 1.84 26.51
N TYR A 202 -59.85 1.05 26.91
CA TYR A 202 -60.02 -0.13 27.76
C TYR A 202 -60.57 0.25 29.13
N LYS A 203 -60.02 1.25 29.80
CA LYS A 203 -60.50 1.75 31.10
C LYS A 203 -61.92 2.19 31.05
N HIS A 204 -62.43 2.67 29.92
CA HIS A 204 -63.82 3.05 29.73
C HIS A 204 -64.71 1.91 29.16
N GLY A 205 -64.19 0.67 29.07
CA GLY A 205 -64.94 -0.50 28.59
C GLY A 205 -65.20 -0.55 27.08
N LEU A 206 -64.55 0.32 26.31
CA LEU A 206 -64.73 0.46 24.84
C LEU A 206 -63.86 -0.51 24.03
N LYS A 207 -62.77 -1.04 24.57
CA LYS A 207 -61.85 -1.99 23.94
C LYS A 207 -61.50 -3.15 24.89
N PRO A 208 -61.23 -4.35 24.36
CA PRO A 208 -60.80 -5.49 25.13
C PRO A 208 -59.33 -5.38 25.61
N GLN A 209 -59.01 -6.07 26.72
CA GLN A 209 -57.64 -6.14 27.25
C GLN A 209 -56.63 -6.68 26.24
N ASN A 210 -57.05 -7.59 25.35
CA ASN A 210 -56.20 -8.15 24.29
C ASN A 210 -55.61 -7.07 23.37
N ASP A 211 -56.37 -6.00 23.10
CA ASP A 211 -55.87 -4.89 22.26
C ASP A 211 -54.76 -4.12 22.95
N VAL A 212 -54.83 -3.91 24.27
CA VAL A 212 -53.76 -3.30 25.06
C VAL A 212 -52.49 -4.16 24.98
N LEU A 213 -52.63 -5.49 25.14
CA LEU A 213 -51.52 -6.42 25.08
C LEU A 213 -50.86 -6.46 23.69
N LYS A 214 -51.62 -6.42 22.60
CA LYS A 214 -51.09 -6.35 21.20
C LYS A 214 -50.23 -5.11 21.00
N VAL A 215 -50.71 -3.92 21.40
CA VAL A 215 -49.95 -2.69 21.26
C VAL A 215 -48.71 -2.70 22.15
N GLN A 216 -48.80 -3.27 23.37
CA GLN A 216 -47.64 -3.38 24.25
C GLN A 216 -46.51 -4.23 23.64
N VAL A 217 -46.85 -5.37 23.00
CA VAL A 217 -45.84 -6.18 22.30
C VAL A 217 -45.15 -5.38 21.20
N ARG A 218 -45.93 -4.68 20.35
CA ARG A 218 -45.35 -3.82 19.28
C ARG A 218 -44.51 -2.69 19.82
N LEU A 219 -44.91 -2.09 20.95
CA LEU A 219 -44.14 -1.05 21.62
C LEU A 219 -42.77 -1.56 22.10
N ASN A 220 -42.75 -2.74 22.74
CA ASN A 220 -41.49 -3.36 23.19
C ASN A 220 -40.55 -3.68 22.01
N GLU A 221 -41.11 -4.16 20.89
CA GLU A 221 -40.33 -4.39 19.64
C GLU A 221 -39.74 -3.08 19.11
N SER A 222 -40.53 -1.99 19.13
CA SER A 222 -40.06 -0.68 18.63
C SER A 222 -38.99 -0.04 19.53
N GLU A 223 -39.08 -0.23 20.87
CA GLU A 223 -38.05 0.24 21.80
C GLU A 223 -36.68 -0.43 21.50
N LEU A 224 -36.70 -1.74 21.24
CA LEU A 224 -35.50 -2.47 20.83
C LEU A 224 -34.96 -1.97 19.48
N ALA A 225 -35.86 -1.66 18.51
CA ALA A 225 -35.49 -1.14 17.20
C ALA A 225 -34.80 0.23 17.32
N VAL A 226 -35.32 1.15 18.14
CA VAL A 226 -34.67 2.44 18.44
C VAL A 226 -33.28 2.23 19.00
N ARG A 227 -33.11 1.36 19.98
CA ARG A 227 -31.79 1.09 20.58
C ARG A 227 -30.79 0.52 19.58
N LYS A 228 -31.25 -0.40 18.71
CA LYS A 228 -30.41 -0.94 17.63
C LYS A 228 -30.01 0.13 16.64
N ALA A 229 -30.92 1.01 16.24
CA ALA A 229 -30.65 2.10 15.31
C ALA A 229 -29.65 3.12 15.88
N GLU A 230 -29.79 3.49 17.17
CA GLU A 230 -28.82 4.35 17.87
C GLU A 230 -27.41 3.76 17.89
N ASN A 231 -27.30 2.47 18.20
CA ASN A 231 -26.02 1.78 18.21
C ASN A 231 -25.40 1.70 16.79
N ALA A 232 -26.23 1.42 15.78
CA ALA A 232 -25.78 1.38 14.37
C ALA A 232 -25.27 2.75 13.91
N PHE A 233 -25.99 3.83 14.22
CA PHE A 233 -25.58 5.19 13.90
C PHE A 233 -24.24 5.56 14.55
N ARG A 234 -24.10 5.27 15.85
CA ARG A 234 -22.85 5.52 16.58
C ARG A 234 -21.66 4.75 15.98
N LEU A 235 -21.83 3.46 15.68
CA LEU A 235 -20.77 2.64 15.10
C LEU A 235 -20.41 3.10 13.68
N ALA A 236 -21.39 3.47 12.87
CA ALA A 236 -21.16 4.01 11.53
C ALA A 236 -20.36 5.33 11.60
N THR A 237 -20.70 6.23 12.53
CA THR A 237 -19.97 7.49 12.78
C THR A 237 -18.54 7.22 13.23
N MET A 238 -18.32 6.28 14.16
CA MET A 238 -16.97 5.90 14.59
C MET A 238 -16.14 5.34 13.45
N ASN A 239 -16.73 4.54 12.56
CA ASN A 239 -16.04 4.00 11.38
C ASN A 239 -15.64 5.11 10.41
N LEU A 240 -16.51 6.08 10.17
CA LEU A 240 -16.18 7.24 9.33
C LEU A 240 -15.05 8.05 9.97
N CYS A 241 -15.10 8.34 11.28
CA CYS A 241 -14.03 9.02 12.02
C CYS A 241 -12.67 8.31 11.85
N HIS A 242 -12.67 6.97 11.94
CA HIS A 242 -11.45 6.17 11.72
C HIS A 242 -10.85 6.39 10.33
N LEU A 243 -11.68 6.36 9.29
CA LEU A 243 -11.23 6.50 7.91
C LEU A 243 -10.69 7.92 7.60
N ILE A 244 -11.33 8.95 8.15
CA ILE A 244 -10.92 10.35 7.94
C ILE A 244 -9.86 10.83 8.92
N GLY A 245 -9.38 9.94 9.82
CA GLY A 245 -8.29 10.24 10.76
C GLY A 245 -8.69 11.12 11.96
N LYS A 246 -10.00 11.24 12.26
CA LYS A 246 -10.47 11.89 13.49
C LYS A 246 -10.52 10.91 14.69
N PRO A 247 -10.49 11.40 15.94
CA PRO A 247 -10.72 10.54 17.11
C PRO A 247 -12.03 9.78 16.99
N LEU A 248 -12.07 8.52 17.43
CA LEU A 248 -13.28 7.68 17.36
C LEU A 248 -14.47 8.22 18.14
N THR A 249 -14.20 9.08 19.12
CA THR A 249 -15.21 9.73 19.98
C THR A 249 -15.61 11.13 19.48
N ALA A 250 -15.09 11.55 18.32
CA ALA A 250 -15.45 12.85 17.75
C ALA A 250 -16.93 12.87 17.38
N ASP A 251 -17.61 13.94 17.78
CA ASP A 251 -18.99 14.19 17.36
C ASP A 251 -18.95 14.90 16.00
N ILE A 252 -19.31 14.14 14.95
CA ILE A 252 -19.38 14.61 13.58
C ILE A 252 -20.80 14.50 13.05
N HIS A 253 -21.22 15.49 12.29
CA HIS A 253 -22.47 15.46 11.57
C HIS A 253 -22.19 15.37 10.08
N VAL A 254 -23.00 14.57 9.38
CA VAL A 254 -22.99 14.50 7.92
C VAL A 254 -24.25 15.14 7.36
N SER A 255 -24.20 15.60 6.10
CA SER A 255 -25.38 16.05 5.41
C SER A 255 -26.46 14.97 5.42
N GLY A 256 -27.74 15.32 5.60
CA GLY A 256 -28.83 14.35 5.83
C GLY A 256 -29.22 13.54 4.61
N ASN A 257 -28.70 13.83 3.42
CA ASN A 257 -29.09 13.17 2.18
C ASN A 257 -27.98 12.28 1.63
N PHE A 258 -28.37 11.21 0.91
CA PHE A 258 -27.40 10.48 0.09
C PHE A 258 -26.79 11.40 -0.94
N PRO A 259 -25.48 11.21 -1.24
CA PRO A 259 -24.82 12.01 -2.27
C PRO A 259 -25.51 11.83 -3.62
N GLU A 260 -25.58 12.92 -4.39
CA GLU A 260 -26.20 12.90 -5.73
C GLU A 260 -25.43 12.00 -6.68
N ILE A 261 -26.18 11.25 -7.47
CA ILE A 261 -25.68 10.42 -8.55
C ILE A 261 -25.79 11.22 -9.84
N GLU A 262 -24.70 11.31 -10.57
CA GLU A 262 -24.67 12.03 -11.84
C GLU A 262 -25.64 11.37 -12.84
N GLN A 263 -26.65 12.15 -13.24
CA GLN A 263 -27.63 11.71 -14.25
C GLN A 263 -26.98 11.77 -15.62
N GLY A 264 -27.17 10.73 -16.44
CA GLY A 264 -26.65 10.70 -17.80
C GLY A 264 -25.27 10.08 -17.96
N LEU A 265 -24.75 9.37 -16.94
CA LEU A 265 -23.65 8.42 -17.17
C LEU A 265 -24.16 7.36 -18.15
N GLU A 266 -23.97 7.65 -19.45
CA GLU A 266 -24.12 6.61 -20.46
C GLU A 266 -23.11 5.53 -20.13
N ILE A 267 -23.58 4.31 -19.88
CA ILE A 267 -22.75 3.11 -19.74
C ILE A 267 -22.15 2.84 -21.11
N GLN A 268 -21.29 3.77 -21.56
CA GLN A 268 -20.63 3.71 -22.86
C GLN A 268 -19.23 3.15 -22.67
N VAL A 269 -18.96 2.14 -23.48
CA VAL A 269 -17.65 1.53 -23.70
C VAL A 269 -17.05 0.85 -22.45
N LEU A 270 -17.05 -0.46 -22.51
CA LEU A 270 -16.35 -1.35 -21.56
C LEU A 270 -14.82 -1.19 -21.70
N ASP A 271 -14.29 -0.04 -21.28
CA ASP A 271 -12.85 0.27 -21.32
C ASP A 271 -12.23 0.10 -19.94
N ILE A 272 -11.34 -0.87 -19.82
CA ILE A 272 -10.58 -1.15 -18.58
C ILE A 272 -9.20 -0.48 -18.56
N THR A 273 -8.80 0.21 -19.64
CA THR A 273 -7.44 0.76 -19.78
C THR A 273 -7.16 1.92 -18.81
N ALA A 274 -8.21 2.61 -18.35
CA ALA A 274 -8.13 3.66 -17.34
C ALA A 274 -7.82 3.14 -15.94
N ARG A 275 -7.96 1.84 -15.69
CA ARG A 275 -7.73 1.23 -14.37
C ARG A 275 -6.24 1.19 -14.02
N PRO A 276 -5.85 1.60 -12.81
CA PRO A 276 -4.47 1.45 -12.34
C PRO A 276 -3.96 0.01 -12.41
N GLU A 277 -4.82 -0.98 -12.12
CA GLU A 277 -4.51 -2.41 -12.17
C GLU A 277 -4.07 -2.86 -13.58
N TYR A 278 -4.71 -2.34 -14.63
CA TYR A 278 -4.33 -2.63 -16.01
C TYR A 278 -2.87 -2.20 -16.28
N THR A 279 -2.52 -0.99 -15.87
CA THR A 279 -1.16 -0.46 -16.00
C THR A 279 -0.15 -1.25 -15.17
N ILE A 280 -0.51 -1.68 -13.95
CA ILE A 280 0.34 -2.52 -13.09
C ILE A 280 0.66 -3.84 -13.80
N LEU A 281 -0.32 -4.51 -14.37
CA LEU A 281 -0.14 -5.78 -15.08
C LEU A 281 0.77 -5.61 -16.31
N ASP A 282 0.62 -4.51 -17.06
CA ASP A 282 1.51 -4.22 -18.19
C ASP A 282 2.97 -4.05 -17.73
N LYS A 283 3.20 -3.33 -16.63
CA LYS A 283 4.55 -3.17 -16.05
C LYS A 283 5.11 -4.49 -15.53
N GLN A 284 4.27 -5.40 -14.97
CA GLN A 284 4.71 -6.74 -14.56
C GLN A 284 5.24 -7.55 -15.74
N VAL A 285 4.54 -7.54 -16.87
CA VAL A 285 5.02 -8.19 -18.11
C VAL A 285 6.31 -7.54 -18.59
N ALA A 286 6.44 -6.21 -18.52
CA ALA A 286 7.66 -5.50 -18.88
C ALA A 286 8.83 -5.88 -17.96
N ILE A 287 8.62 -6.05 -16.67
CA ILE A 287 9.64 -6.55 -15.71
C ILE A 287 10.07 -7.96 -16.09
N ALA A 288 9.12 -8.87 -16.36
CA ALA A 288 9.43 -10.24 -16.77
C ALA A 288 10.25 -10.29 -18.08
N LYS A 289 9.98 -9.38 -19.03
CA LYS A 289 10.82 -9.21 -20.23
C LYS A 289 12.27 -8.79 -19.90
N GLN A 290 12.45 -7.89 -18.92
CA GLN A 290 13.80 -7.49 -18.49
C GLN A 290 14.49 -8.62 -17.73
N GLN A 291 13.76 -9.44 -16.96
CA GLN A 291 14.31 -10.62 -16.29
C GLN A 291 14.88 -11.64 -17.29
N VAL A 292 14.21 -11.84 -18.43
CA VAL A 292 14.77 -12.67 -19.53
C VAL A 292 16.07 -12.09 -20.04
N LYS A 293 16.16 -10.75 -20.22
CA LYS A 293 17.40 -10.07 -20.65
C LYS A 293 18.50 -10.21 -19.59
N GLN A 294 18.17 -10.08 -18.31
CA GLN A 294 19.12 -10.25 -17.21
C GLN A 294 19.70 -11.66 -17.19
N ASN A 295 18.86 -12.69 -17.32
CA ASN A 295 19.33 -14.08 -17.38
C ASN A 295 20.16 -14.37 -18.64
N ARG A 296 19.77 -13.76 -19.77
CA ARG A 296 20.56 -13.85 -21.03
C ARG A 296 21.95 -13.22 -20.89
N SER A 297 22.11 -12.20 -20.05
CA SER A 297 23.41 -11.56 -19.82
C SER A 297 24.46 -12.49 -19.22
N GLU A 298 24.04 -13.59 -18.58
CA GLU A 298 24.96 -14.61 -18.06
C GLU A 298 25.64 -15.44 -19.16
N LEU A 299 25.13 -15.39 -20.40
CA LEU A 299 25.71 -16.01 -21.58
C LEU A 299 26.70 -15.08 -22.32
N LEU A 300 26.78 -13.81 -21.93
CA LEU A 300 27.59 -12.81 -22.61
C LEU A 300 28.87 -12.52 -21.83
N PRO A 301 29.92 -12.01 -22.51
CA PRO A 301 31.14 -11.60 -21.84
C PRO A 301 30.91 -10.54 -20.77
N LYS A 302 31.79 -10.52 -19.77
CA LYS A 302 31.80 -9.51 -18.71
C LYS A 302 33.16 -8.84 -18.72
N ILE A 303 33.18 -7.51 -18.73
CA ILE A 303 34.39 -6.70 -18.78
C ILE A 303 34.34 -5.69 -17.64
N GLY A 304 35.38 -5.64 -16.83
CA GLY A 304 35.50 -4.69 -15.72
C GLY A 304 36.96 -4.23 -15.54
N ILE A 305 37.09 -3.05 -14.99
CA ILE A 305 38.40 -2.52 -14.55
C ILE A 305 38.38 -2.50 -13.02
N LYS A 306 39.50 -2.95 -12.45
CA LYS A 306 39.79 -2.88 -11.02
C LYS A 306 41.10 -2.12 -10.84
N GLY A 307 41.07 -1.05 -10.08
CA GLY A 307 42.26 -0.33 -9.64
C GLY A 307 42.43 -0.48 -8.15
N SER A 308 43.67 -0.63 -7.67
CA SER A 308 43.93 -0.60 -6.25
C SER A 308 45.20 0.18 -5.93
N TYR A 309 45.19 0.80 -4.77
CA TYR A 309 46.34 1.38 -4.11
C TYR A 309 46.41 0.75 -2.71
N ASP A 310 47.40 -0.12 -2.54
CA ASP A 310 47.53 -0.94 -1.35
C ASP A 310 48.87 -0.66 -0.67
N TYR A 311 48.88 -0.56 0.64
CA TYR A 311 50.06 -0.50 1.48
C TYR A 311 50.10 -1.77 2.33
N VAL A 312 51.30 -2.39 2.36
CA VAL A 312 51.57 -3.58 3.17
C VAL A 312 52.79 -3.32 4.03
N HIS A 313 52.70 -3.60 5.32
CA HIS A 313 53.77 -3.53 6.29
C HIS A 313 53.84 -4.79 7.12
N GLY A 314 55.07 -5.29 7.42
CA GLY A 314 55.26 -6.35 8.45
C GLY A 314 56.14 -7.45 7.94
N LEU A 315 56.30 -8.34 7.35
CA LEU A 315 57.19 -9.47 7.16
C LEU A 315 58.68 -9.09 7.29
N GLU A 316 59.34 -9.57 8.32
CA GLU A 316 60.77 -9.42 8.53
C GLU A 316 61.53 -10.55 7.88
N LEU A 317 62.62 -10.17 7.14
CA LEU A 317 63.58 -11.11 6.57
C LEU A 317 64.98 -10.68 6.94
N ASN A 318 65.72 -11.51 7.68
CA ASN A 318 67.03 -11.19 8.22
C ASN A 318 66.99 -9.86 9.02
N ASP A 319 66.05 -9.71 9.96
CA ASP A 319 65.81 -8.52 10.80
C ASP A 319 65.53 -7.21 10.04
N LYS A 320 65.15 -7.31 8.79
CA LYS A 320 64.72 -6.13 7.97
C LYS A 320 63.29 -6.35 7.50
N ASN A 321 62.48 -5.26 7.63
CA ASN A 321 61.14 -5.28 7.04
C ASN A 321 61.22 -5.51 5.52
N PHE A 322 60.76 -6.66 5.07
CA PHE A 322 60.76 -7.03 3.67
C PHE A 322 59.52 -6.47 2.95
N LEU A 323 58.39 -6.37 3.64
CA LEU A 323 57.19 -5.76 3.15
C LEU A 323 56.98 -4.42 3.88
N ASP A 324 57.34 -3.31 3.25
CA ASP A 324 57.04 -1.96 3.70
C ASP A 324 56.89 -1.06 2.47
N ASN A 325 55.80 -1.34 1.72
CA ASN A 325 55.64 -0.80 0.38
C ASN A 325 54.22 -0.41 0.09
N ALA A 326 54.07 0.74 -0.58
CA ALA A 326 52.84 1.08 -1.29
C ALA A 326 52.89 0.61 -2.72
N SER A 327 51.81 0.03 -3.22
CA SER A 327 51.71 -0.44 -4.57
C SER A 327 50.44 0.07 -5.25
N PHE A 328 50.56 0.44 -6.53
CA PHE A 328 49.40 0.76 -7.38
C PHE A 328 49.25 -0.32 -8.44
N SER A 329 47.99 -0.81 -8.58
CA SER A 329 47.72 -1.79 -9.60
C SER A 329 46.43 -1.44 -10.39
N VAL A 330 46.43 -1.77 -11.69
CA VAL A 330 45.25 -1.70 -12.54
C VAL A 330 45.11 -3.04 -13.25
N LEU A 331 43.92 -3.62 -13.08
CA LEU A 331 43.58 -4.92 -13.67
C LEU A 331 42.39 -4.74 -14.61
N LEU A 332 42.53 -5.11 -15.87
CA LEU A 332 41.42 -5.32 -16.79
C LEU A 332 40.98 -6.80 -16.72
N ASN A 333 39.77 -7.03 -16.24
CA ASN A 333 39.21 -8.36 -16.15
C ASN A 333 38.20 -8.60 -17.28
N VAL A 334 38.47 -9.62 -18.12
CA VAL A 334 37.56 -10.10 -19.17
C VAL A 334 37.19 -11.55 -18.86
N SER A 335 35.90 -11.78 -18.59
CA SER A 335 35.37 -13.12 -18.32
C SER A 335 34.39 -13.52 -19.43
N ILE A 336 34.73 -14.56 -20.17
CA ILE A 336 33.90 -15.11 -21.24
C ILE A 336 33.40 -16.49 -20.81
N PRO A 337 32.10 -16.68 -20.62
CA PRO A 337 31.57 -17.99 -20.25
C PRO A 337 31.55 -18.92 -21.45
N LEU A 338 32.35 -20.00 -21.41
CA LEU A 338 32.43 -20.96 -22.51
C LEU A 338 31.40 -22.08 -22.40
N PHE A 339 31.38 -22.80 -21.30
CA PHE A 339 30.50 -23.96 -21.13
C PHE A 339 30.09 -24.17 -19.68
N HIS A 340 28.79 -24.47 -19.42
CA HIS A 340 28.20 -24.66 -18.11
C HIS A 340 27.12 -25.76 -18.15
N PHE A 341 27.29 -26.84 -18.89
CA PHE A 341 26.41 -28.01 -18.95
C PHE A 341 24.89 -27.65 -19.05
N GLY A 342 24.55 -26.60 -19.79
CA GLY A 342 23.15 -26.18 -20.00
C GLY A 342 22.53 -25.31 -18.88
N GLU A 343 23.19 -25.09 -17.75
CA GLU A 343 22.64 -24.31 -16.62
C GLU A 343 22.11 -22.94 -17.06
N ARG A 344 22.94 -22.13 -17.72
CA ARG A 344 22.60 -20.77 -18.13
C ARG A 344 21.51 -20.73 -19.20
N SER A 345 21.57 -21.66 -20.17
CA SER A 345 20.55 -21.78 -21.21
C SER A 345 19.18 -22.16 -20.63
N ASN A 346 19.17 -23.05 -19.64
CA ASN A 346 17.95 -23.46 -18.94
C ASN A 346 17.41 -22.34 -18.06
N LYS A 347 18.25 -21.49 -17.43
CA LYS A 347 17.80 -20.26 -16.74
C LYS A 347 17.09 -19.30 -17.70
N VAL A 348 17.58 -19.14 -18.92
CA VAL A 348 16.90 -18.31 -19.94
C VAL A 348 15.58 -18.93 -20.38
N ARG A 349 15.53 -20.28 -20.57
CA ARG A 349 14.28 -20.98 -20.91
C ARG A 349 13.25 -20.87 -19.79
N ALA A 350 13.66 -21.02 -18.53
CA ALA A 350 12.80 -20.84 -17.36
C ALA A 350 12.25 -19.40 -17.28
N ALA A 351 13.10 -18.39 -17.50
CA ALA A 351 12.65 -17.00 -17.51
C ALA A 351 11.68 -16.69 -18.66
N LYS A 352 11.86 -17.31 -19.83
CA LYS A 352 10.91 -17.20 -20.96
C LYS A 352 9.56 -17.84 -20.62
N ALA A 353 9.56 -19.03 -20.01
CA ALA A 353 8.34 -19.69 -19.57
C ALA A 353 7.62 -18.84 -18.50
N LYS A 354 8.37 -18.22 -17.57
CA LYS A 354 7.81 -17.29 -16.57
C LYS A 354 7.22 -16.03 -17.20
N LEU A 355 7.84 -15.50 -18.25
CA LEU A 355 7.28 -14.38 -19.02
C LEU A 355 5.95 -14.77 -19.66
N GLU A 356 5.86 -15.94 -20.28
CA GLU A 356 4.63 -16.41 -20.89
C GLU A 356 3.53 -16.68 -19.86
N GLN A 357 3.88 -17.29 -18.72
CA GLN A 357 2.98 -17.40 -17.57
C GLN A 357 2.43 -16.03 -17.15
N THR A 358 3.29 -15.01 -17.03
CA THR A 358 2.87 -13.66 -16.64
C THR A 358 1.92 -13.03 -17.67
N ARG A 359 2.13 -13.29 -18.96
CA ARG A 359 1.21 -12.82 -20.02
C ARG A 359 -0.16 -13.47 -19.95
N LEU A 360 -0.21 -14.78 -19.75
CA LEU A 360 -1.47 -15.51 -19.59
C LEU A 360 -2.23 -15.04 -18.34
N GLN A 361 -1.52 -14.77 -17.24
CA GLN A 361 -2.10 -14.17 -16.05
C GLN A 361 -2.65 -12.76 -16.32
N GLN A 362 -1.93 -11.93 -17.09
CA GLN A 362 -2.41 -10.61 -17.50
C GLN A 362 -3.71 -10.73 -18.32
N GLN A 363 -3.76 -11.63 -19.29
CA GLN A 363 -4.96 -11.85 -20.11
C GLN A 363 -6.15 -12.28 -19.24
N SER A 364 -5.97 -13.26 -18.37
CA SER A 364 -7.01 -13.72 -17.45
C SER A 364 -7.54 -12.62 -16.54
N LEU A 365 -6.63 -11.78 -15.99
CA LEU A 365 -7.03 -10.66 -15.12
C LEU A 365 -7.73 -9.54 -15.91
N ASN A 366 -7.34 -9.29 -17.16
CA ASN A 366 -8.04 -8.35 -18.04
C ASN A 366 -9.49 -8.82 -18.32
N GLU A 367 -9.69 -10.11 -18.58
CA GLU A 367 -11.03 -10.70 -18.75
C GLU A 367 -11.87 -10.59 -17.47
N GLN A 368 -11.25 -10.80 -16.28
CA GLN A 368 -11.92 -10.62 -14.99
C GLN A 368 -12.30 -9.16 -14.75
N MET A 369 -11.44 -8.20 -15.08
CA MET A 369 -11.74 -6.76 -14.95
C MET A 369 -12.90 -6.36 -15.87
N LEU A 370 -12.97 -6.90 -17.09
CA LEU A 370 -14.07 -6.66 -18.01
C LEU A 370 -15.39 -7.24 -17.47
N LEU A 371 -15.33 -8.45 -16.91
CA LEU A 371 -16.49 -9.08 -16.27
C LEU A 371 -16.95 -8.28 -15.04
N GLU A 372 -16.02 -7.79 -14.23
CA GLU A 372 -16.31 -6.93 -13.06
C GLU A 372 -17.02 -5.64 -13.53
N LEU A 373 -16.51 -4.97 -14.55
CA LEU A 373 -17.11 -3.76 -15.10
C LEU A 373 -18.52 -4.01 -15.63
N THR A 374 -18.72 -5.10 -16.38
CA THR A 374 -20.04 -5.49 -16.89
C THR A 374 -21.02 -5.75 -15.74
N ARG A 375 -20.59 -6.49 -14.73
CA ARG A 375 -21.41 -6.76 -13.54
C ARG A 375 -21.76 -5.47 -12.78
N ALA A 376 -20.78 -4.58 -12.59
CA ALA A 376 -21.02 -3.32 -11.91
C ALA A 376 -22.00 -2.42 -12.68
N ALA A 377 -21.95 -2.43 -14.00
CA ALA A 377 -22.90 -1.72 -14.86
C ALA A 377 -24.34 -2.26 -14.70
N ASN A 378 -24.51 -3.58 -14.79
CA ASN A 378 -25.82 -4.22 -14.63
C ASN A 378 -26.39 -3.98 -13.22
N ASN A 379 -25.57 -4.15 -12.17
CA ASN A 379 -25.99 -3.91 -10.80
C ASN A 379 -26.42 -2.44 -10.57
N LEU A 380 -25.78 -1.49 -11.24
CA LEU A 380 -26.17 -0.07 -11.15
C LEU A 380 -27.55 0.16 -11.80
N ASP A 381 -27.81 -0.45 -12.95
CA ASP A 381 -29.11 -0.32 -13.62
C ASP A 381 -30.25 -0.99 -12.82
N GLU A 382 -30.00 -2.18 -12.27
CA GLU A 382 -30.94 -2.85 -11.37
C GLU A 382 -31.22 -2.00 -10.13
N ALA A 383 -30.18 -1.43 -9.50
CA ALA A 383 -30.34 -0.59 -8.32
C ALA A 383 -31.09 0.73 -8.59
N LYS A 384 -30.97 1.31 -9.81
CA LYS A 384 -31.78 2.46 -10.21
C LYS A 384 -33.27 2.11 -10.23
N LEU A 385 -33.63 0.99 -10.85
CA LEU A 385 -34.99 0.52 -10.89
C LEU A 385 -35.52 0.18 -9.48
N GLU A 386 -34.72 -0.50 -8.66
CA GLU A 386 -35.08 -0.84 -7.27
C GLU A 386 -35.36 0.41 -6.45
N SER A 387 -34.54 1.44 -6.57
CA SER A 387 -34.73 2.74 -5.88
C SER A 387 -36.02 3.42 -6.31
N GLU A 388 -36.34 3.46 -7.61
CA GLU A 388 -37.57 4.03 -8.13
C GLU A 388 -38.82 3.29 -7.64
N LEU A 389 -38.79 1.95 -7.64
CA LEU A 389 -39.88 1.11 -7.15
C LEU A 389 -40.06 1.26 -5.63
N ALA A 390 -38.98 1.39 -4.87
CA ALA A 390 -39.03 1.60 -3.43
C ALA A 390 -39.65 2.97 -3.07
N ASP A 391 -39.35 4.04 -3.82
CA ASP A 391 -39.98 5.34 -3.64
C ASP A 391 -41.48 5.31 -3.90
N ARG A 392 -41.91 4.63 -4.97
CA ARG A 392 -43.35 4.45 -5.29
C ARG A 392 -44.06 3.60 -4.20
N SER A 393 -43.38 2.56 -3.71
CA SER A 393 -43.92 1.69 -2.66
C SER A 393 -44.10 2.45 -1.35
N LEU A 394 -43.16 3.32 -0.99
CA LEU A 394 -43.29 4.17 0.20
C LEU A 394 -44.48 5.13 0.07
N GLN A 395 -44.64 5.79 -1.09
CA GLN A 395 -45.75 6.69 -1.34
C GLN A 395 -47.12 5.98 -1.14
N GLN A 396 -47.23 4.74 -1.65
CA GLN A 396 -48.45 3.92 -1.47
C GLN A 396 -48.66 3.51 -0.02
N ALA A 397 -47.59 3.16 0.69
CA ALA A 397 -47.68 2.77 2.11
C ALA A 397 -48.01 3.98 3.01
N GLU A 398 -47.55 5.17 2.70
CA GLU A 398 -47.93 6.42 3.39
C GLU A 398 -49.42 6.71 3.25
N GLU A 399 -49.96 6.57 2.04
CA GLU A 399 -51.39 6.77 1.80
C GLU A 399 -52.21 5.69 2.49
N ASN A 400 -51.82 4.41 2.42
CA ASN A 400 -52.46 3.32 3.18
C ASN A 400 -52.48 3.60 4.66
N ARG A 401 -51.36 4.02 5.25
CA ARG A 401 -51.28 4.41 6.67
C ARG A 401 -52.24 5.54 7.03
N ARG A 402 -52.34 6.55 6.16
CA ARG A 402 -53.24 7.70 6.34
C ARG A 402 -54.68 7.28 6.35
N VAL A 403 -55.10 6.45 5.37
CA VAL A 403 -56.48 5.93 5.26
C VAL A 403 -56.81 5.03 6.45
N SER A 404 -55.95 4.06 6.78
CA SER A 404 -56.11 3.15 7.91
C SER A 404 -56.25 3.90 9.24
N LYS A 405 -55.42 4.93 9.48
CA LYS A 405 -55.57 5.78 10.68
C LYS A 405 -56.96 6.40 10.76
N SER A 406 -57.43 7.01 9.68
CA SER A 406 -58.76 7.65 9.64
C SER A 406 -59.90 6.65 9.86
N GLN A 407 -59.84 5.46 9.27
CA GLN A 407 -60.85 4.40 9.42
C GLN A 407 -60.85 3.80 10.85
N TYR A 408 -59.68 3.63 11.45
CA TYR A 408 -59.56 3.15 12.83
C TYR A 408 -60.14 4.16 13.84
N GLU A 409 -59.88 5.46 13.64
CA GLU A 409 -60.40 6.53 14.51
C GLU A 409 -61.94 6.63 14.50
N VAL A 410 -62.59 6.32 13.36
CA VAL A 410 -64.05 6.29 13.24
C VAL A 410 -64.67 4.91 13.50
N GLY A 411 -63.85 3.90 13.84
CA GLY A 411 -64.29 2.55 14.19
C GLY A 411 -64.67 1.63 13.01
N LEU A 412 -64.27 2.01 11.79
CA LEU A 412 -64.48 1.21 10.57
C LEU A 412 -63.38 0.16 10.32
N GLU A 413 -62.26 0.26 11.02
CA GLU A 413 -61.14 -0.67 10.92
C GLU A 413 -60.76 -1.24 12.29
N THR A 414 -60.22 -2.47 12.29
CA THR A 414 -59.75 -3.09 13.53
C THR A 414 -58.37 -2.58 13.97
N LEU A 415 -58.02 -2.75 15.26
CA LEU A 415 -56.67 -2.43 15.73
C LEU A 415 -55.60 -3.24 14.99
N SER A 416 -55.89 -4.49 14.66
CA SER A 416 -54.94 -5.37 13.95
C SER A 416 -54.60 -4.84 12.55
N ASP A 417 -55.62 -4.40 11.80
CA ASP A 417 -55.45 -3.86 10.46
C ASP A 417 -54.68 -2.51 10.51
N HIS A 418 -55.02 -1.66 11.51
CA HIS A 418 -54.28 -0.42 11.74
C HIS A 418 -52.79 -0.66 12.08
N LEU A 419 -52.48 -1.63 12.94
CA LEU A 419 -51.11 -2.02 13.26
C LEU A 419 -50.37 -2.58 12.02
N GLU A 420 -51.06 -3.32 11.15
CA GLU A 420 -50.53 -3.81 9.87
C GLU A 420 -50.21 -2.66 8.93
N GLY A 421 -51.10 -1.67 8.78
CA GLY A 421 -50.84 -0.46 7.99
C GLY A 421 -49.61 0.34 8.48
N GLN A 422 -49.41 0.43 9.80
CA GLN A 422 -48.22 1.04 10.40
C GLN A 422 -46.95 0.23 10.11
N ALA A 423 -47.00 -1.10 10.19
CA ALA A 423 -45.86 -1.98 9.91
C ALA A 423 -45.46 -1.95 8.42
N LEU A 424 -46.44 -1.94 7.51
CA LEU A 424 -46.22 -1.80 6.05
C LEU A 424 -45.52 -0.49 5.72
N TRP A 425 -45.92 0.63 6.34
CA TRP A 425 -45.25 1.91 6.17
C TRP A 425 -43.80 1.86 6.66
N GLN A 426 -43.56 1.33 7.86
CA GLN A 426 -42.20 1.17 8.39
C GLN A 426 -41.33 0.35 7.43
N GLN A 427 -41.82 -0.80 6.98
CA GLN A 427 -41.12 -1.70 6.08
C GLN A 427 -40.81 -1.00 4.72
N ALA A 428 -41.78 -0.28 4.16
CA ALA A 428 -41.56 0.45 2.88
C ALA A 428 -40.54 1.55 3.05
N TYR A 429 -40.50 2.27 4.17
CA TYR A 429 -39.51 3.29 4.46
C TYR A 429 -38.11 2.68 4.59
N GLU A 430 -37.97 1.61 5.36
CA GLU A 430 -36.72 0.86 5.50
C GLU A 430 -36.22 0.35 4.14
N THR A 431 -37.12 -0.15 3.30
CA THR A 431 -36.80 -0.61 1.94
C THR A 431 -36.29 0.54 1.08
N LYS A 432 -36.94 1.71 1.12
CA LYS A 432 -36.48 2.91 0.42
C LYS A 432 -35.08 3.31 0.85
N VAL A 433 -34.82 3.44 2.16
CA VAL A 433 -33.49 3.82 2.68
C VAL A 433 -32.42 2.80 2.24
N ASN A 434 -32.74 1.51 2.26
CA ASN A 434 -31.86 0.45 1.78
C ASN A 434 -31.61 0.54 0.28
N ALA A 435 -32.65 0.78 -0.54
CA ALA A 435 -32.53 0.89 -1.99
C ALA A 435 -31.66 2.10 -2.41
N HIS A 436 -31.88 3.27 -1.81
CA HIS A 436 -31.04 4.46 -2.06
C HIS A 436 -29.58 4.24 -1.62
N PHE A 437 -29.36 3.56 -0.49
CA PHE A 437 -28.02 3.18 -0.06
C PHE A 437 -27.35 2.24 -1.05
N GLN A 438 -28.05 1.19 -1.51
CA GLN A 438 -27.50 0.23 -2.49
C GLN A 438 -27.26 0.89 -3.85
N LEU A 439 -28.13 1.78 -4.28
CA LEU A 439 -27.95 2.55 -5.50
C LEU A 439 -26.64 3.37 -5.46
N TYR A 440 -26.39 4.07 -4.36
CA TYR A 440 -25.15 4.81 -4.19
C TYR A 440 -23.92 3.89 -4.15
N LEU A 441 -23.98 2.77 -3.43
CA LEU A 441 -22.85 1.81 -3.40
C LEU A 441 -22.55 1.22 -4.78
N ASN A 442 -23.58 0.86 -5.56
CA ASN A 442 -23.40 0.32 -6.91
C ASN A 442 -22.86 1.40 -7.87
N TYR A 443 -23.26 2.66 -7.70
CA TYR A 443 -22.70 3.79 -8.45
C TYR A 443 -21.20 3.95 -8.21
N VAL A 444 -20.77 3.97 -6.94
CA VAL A 444 -19.33 4.12 -6.61
C VAL A 444 -18.53 2.88 -7.03
N ALA A 445 -19.12 1.68 -6.92
CA ALA A 445 -18.51 0.44 -7.42
C ALA A 445 -18.33 0.45 -8.95
N TYR A 446 -19.31 0.98 -9.68
CA TYR A 446 -19.18 1.17 -11.13
C TYR A 446 -18.07 2.17 -11.49
N LEU A 447 -17.98 3.32 -10.80
CA LEU A 447 -16.91 4.30 -11.02
C LEU A 447 -15.52 3.69 -10.77
N LYS A 448 -15.38 2.84 -9.74
CA LYS A 448 -14.15 2.09 -9.47
C LYS A 448 -13.85 1.11 -10.61
N ALA A 449 -14.82 0.29 -10.99
CA ALA A 449 -14.65 -0.71 -12.05
C ALA A 449 -14.31 -0.09 -13.41
N ALA A 450 -14.82 1.12 -13.69
CA ALA A 450 -14.49 1.92 -14.87
C ALA A 450 -13.13 2.66 -14.75
N GLY A 451 -12.48 2.64 -13.59
CA GLY A 451 -11.19 3.32 -13.37
C GLY A 451 -11.27 4.85 -13.29
N ILE A 452 -12.46 5.43 -13.10
CA ILE A 452 -12.68 6.89 -13.11
C ILE A 452 -12.92 7.49 -11.73
N LEU A 453 -13.08 6.66 -10.68
CA LEU A 453 -13.41 7.13 -9.33
C LEU A 453 -12.40 8.16 -8.79
N TYR A 454 -11.10 7.88 -8.91
CA TYR A 454 -10.04 8.77 -8.43
C TYR A 454 -10.00 10.10 -9.20
N ASN A 455 -10.19 10.05 -10.52
CA ASN A 455 -10.11 11.25 -11.37
C ASN A 455 -11.27 12.21 -11.16
N LYS A 456 -12.47 11.70 -10.87
CA LYS A 456 -13.68 12.52 -10.62
C LYS A 456 -13.61 13.37 -9.34
N ILE A 457 -12.69 13.05 -8.44
CA ILE A 457 -12.56 13.75 -7.15
C ILE A 457 -11.49 14.85 -7.23
N ASN A 458 -10.55 14.72 -8.14
CA ASN A 458 -9.46 15.69 -8.34
C ASN A 458 -9.79 16.76 -9.41
N LEU A 459 -11.04 16.80 -9.88
CA LEU A 459 -11.61 17.86 -10.71
C LEU A 459 -12.52 18.77 -9.88
#